data_ea2061dfe85df7f8d9575f8e4ffbbc66
#
_entry.id   ea2061dfe85df7f8d9575f8e4ffbbc66
#
_cell.length_a   1.000
_cell.length_b   1.000
_cell.length_c   1.000
_cell.angle_alpha   90.00
_cell.angle_beta   90.00
_cell.angle_gamma   90.00
#
_symmetry.space_group_name_H-M   'P 1'
#
loop_
_entity.id
_entity.type
_entity.pdbx_description
1 polymer ?
#
loop_
_entity_poly.entity_id
_entity_poly.type
_entity_poly.pdbx_seq_one_letter_code
_entity_poly.pdbx_strand_id
1 'polypeptide(L)'
;MRVRVLYFGVLKDVFSRASEDVLLAEGASVADLLEVVRGPEDFWDSIAVAVNQEYAKADVVLKDGDEVALLPPVSGGFGAERLERYAG
;
A
#
# COMPACT_ATOMS: atom_id res chain seq x y z
N MET A 1 -7.73 3.15 -15.18
CA MET A 1 -7.49 1.79 -14.66
C MET A 1 -7.97 1.64 -13.23
N ARG A 2 -8.26 0.43 -12.82
CA ARG A 2 -8.74 0.16 -11.47
C ARG A 2 -7.73 -0.72 -10.74
N VAL A 3 -7.38 -0.32 -9.52
CA VAL A 3 -6.53 -1.14 -8.65
C VAL A 3 -7.26 -1.40 -7.35
N ARG A 4 -6.94 -2.53 -6.72
CA ARG A 4 -7.50 -2.85 -5.41
C ARG A 4 -6.48 -2.52 -4.34
N VAL A 5 -6.91 -1.72 -3.36
CA VAL A 5 -6.06 -1.36 -2.23
C VAL A 5 -6.48 -2.18 -1.03
N LEU A 6 -5.52 -2.80 -0.37
CA LEU A 6 -5.76 -3.57 0.85
C LEU A 6 -5.12 -2.84 2.02
N TYR A 7 -5.87 -2.73 3.10
CA TYR A 7 -5.41 -2.07 4.32
C TYR A 7 -5.18 -3.13 5.40
N PHE A 8 -4.01 -3.10 6.00
CA PHE A 8 -3.65 -4.08 7.03
C PHE A 8 -3.40 -3.41 8.37
N GLY A 9 -3.60 -4.18 9.44
CA GLY A 9 -3.33 -3.72 10.80
C GLY A 9 -4.12 -2.47 11.16
N VAL A 10 -3.44 -1.51 11.75
CA VAL A 10 -4.05 -0.26 12.20
C VAL A 10 -4.65 0.55 11.04
N LEU A 11 -4.19 0.30 9.82
CA LEU A 11 -4.71 1.03 8.66
C LEU A 11 -6.18 0.71 8.39
N LYS A 12 -6.65 -0.47 8.77
CA LYS A 12 -8.07 -0.78 8.65
C LYS A 12 -8.91 0.18 9.49
N ASP A 13 -8.42 0.52 10.65
CA ASP A 13 -9.13 1.46 11.54
C ASP A 13 -9.03 2.88 11.02
N VAL A 14 -7.86 3.27 10.53
CA VAL A 14 -7.64 4.62 10.02
C VAL A 14 -8.57 4.91 8.84
N PHE A 15 -8.70 3.96 7.92
CA PHE A 15 -9.51 4.14 6.72
C PHE A 15 -10.91 3.58 6.85
N SER A 16 -11.22 2.94 7.98
CA SER A 16 -12.54 2.35 8.25
C SER A 16 -12.95 1.31 7.21
N ARG A 17 -11.98 0.61 6.64
CA ARG A 17 -12.24 -0.43 5.65
C ARG A 17 -11.01 -1.33 5.50
N ALA A 18 -11.23 -2.55 5.05
CA ALA A 18 -10.15 -3.50 4.82
C ALA A 18 -9.64 -3.44 3.38
N SER A 19 -10.46 -2.98 2.45
CA SER A 19 -10.06 -2.86 1.05
C SER A 19 -10.95 -1.86 0.33
N GLU A 20 -10.47 -1.36 -0.80
CA GLU A 20 -11.28 -0.53 -1.69
C GLU A 20 -10.71 -0.58 -3.10
N ASP A 21 -11.57 -0.32 -4.07
CA ASP A 21 -11.14 -0.20 -5.46
C ASP A 21 -10.91 1.28 -5.74
N VAL A 22 -9.79 1.59 -6.36
CA VAL A 22 -9.41 2.98 -6.68
C VAL A 22 -9.22 3.10 -8.18
N LEU A 23 -9.77 4.16 -8.75
CA LEU A 23 -9.59 4.45 -10.16
C LEU A 23 -8.40 5.40 -10.33
N LEU A 24 -7.49 5.04 -11.22
CA LEU A 24 -6.29 5.81 -11.48
C LEU A 24 -6.11 6.02 -12.98
N ALA A 25 -5.38 7.06 -13.34
CA ALA A 25 -5.02 7.27 -14.74
C ALA A 25 -4.02 6.19 -15.18
N GLU A 26 -4.02 5.86 -16.45
CA GLU A 26 -3.03 4.94 -17.01
C GLU A 26 -1.63 5.49 -16.77
N GLY A 27 -0.73 4.60 -16.38
CA GLY A 27 0.65 5.00 -16.08
C GLY A 27 0.88 5.52 -14.69
N ALA A 28 -0.17 5.55 -13.85
CA ALA A 28 -0.01 6.01 -12.46
C ALA A 28 0.93 5.11 -11.68
N SER A 29 1.69 5.69 -10.78
CA SER A 29 2.64 4.98 -9.94
C SER A 29 2.07 4.75 -8.55
N VAL A 30 2.83 4.02 -7.73
CA VAL A 30 2.49 3.84 -6.31
C VAL A 30 2.37 5.20 -5.63
N ALA A 31 3.27 6.14 -5.92
CA ALA A 31 3.20 7.48 -5.34
C ALA A 31 1.89 8.17 -5.69
N ASP A 32 1.44 8.02 -6.94
CA ASP A 32 0.17 8.61 -7.37
C ASP A 32 -1.00 8.00 -6.61
N LEU A 33 -0.96 6.68 -6.40
CA LEU A 33 -1.99 6.02 -5.62
C LEU A 33 -2.03 6.55 -4.19
N LEU A 34 -0.88 6.71 -3.57
CA LEU A 34 -0.81 7.20 -2.18
C LEU A 34 -1.37 8.62 -2.07
N GLU A 35 -1.19 9.44 -3.10
CA GLU A 35 -1.79 10.78 -3.14
C GLU A 35 -3.32 10.71 -3.16
N VAL A 36 -3.86 9.76 -3.87
CA VAL A 36 -5.32 9.58 -3.95
C VAL A 36 -5.88 9.05 -2.65
N VAL A 37 -5.20 8.10 -2.04
CA VAL A 37 -5.71 7.40 -0.85
C VAL A 37 -5.55 8.20 0.42
N ARG A 38 -4.73 9.15 0.46
CA ARG A 38 -4.37 10.02 1.58
C ARG A 38 -4.98 9.70 2.95
N GLY A 39 -4.09 9.33 3.86
CA GLY A 39 -4.40 9.23 5.28
C GLY A 39 -3.62 10.28 6.06
N PRO A 40 -3.47 10.10 7.36
CA PRO A 40 -2.61 10.98 8.17
C PRO A 40 -1.19 10.98 7.60
N GLU A 41 -0.64 12.18 7.42
CA GLU A 41 0.65 12.33 6.76
C GLU A 41 1.78 11.52 7.36
N ASP A 42 1.78 11.40 8.68
CA ASP A 42 2.84 10.71 9.38
C ASP A 42 2.94 9.22 9.04
N PHE A 43 1.88 8.65 8.52
CA PHE A 43 1.89 7.24 8.17
C PHE A 43 2.68 6.93 6.91
N TRP A 44 2.65 7.84 5.94
CA TRP A 44 3.17 7.53 4.61
C TRP A 44 4.67 7.30 4.57
N ASP A 45 5.40 7.96 5.46
CA ASP A 45 6.86 7.78 5.53
C ASP A 45 7.27 6.42 6.06
N SER A 46 6.37 5.77 6.78
CA SER A 46 6.68 4.50 7.46
C SER A 46 5.95 3.31 6.89
N ILE A 47 5.07 3.53 5.92
CA ILE A 47 4.28 2.47 5.34
C ILE A 47 5.07 1.71 4.29
N ALA A 48 4.97 0.40 4.33
CA ALA A 48 5.47 -0.43 3.25
C ALA A 48 4.34 -0.69 2.27
N VAL A 49 4.68 -0.79 0.99
CA VAL A 49 3.73 -1.04 -0.07
C VAL A 49 4.13 -2.30 -0.80
N ALA A 50 3.17 -3.19 -1.04
CA ALA A 50 3.40 -4.38 -1.84
C ALA A 50 2.39 -4.40 -2.99
N VAL A 51 2.87 -4.58 -4.20
CA VAL A 51 2.03 -4.70 -5.39
C VAL A 51 2.04 -6.15 -5.82
N ASN A 52 0.84 -6.76 -5.83
CA ASN A 52 0.70 -8.18 -6.15
C ASN A 52 1.64 -9.05 -5.31
N GLN A 53 1.72 -8.73 -4.00
CA GLN A 53 2.49 -9.46 -3.01
C GLN A 53 4.01 -9.30 -3.13
N GLU A 54 4.46 -8.31 -3.88
CA GLU A 54 5.89 -7.98 -3.97
C GLU A 54 6.11 -6.56 -3.52
N TYR A 55 7.16 -6.32 -2.74
CA TYR A 55 7.47 -4.96 -2.29
C TYR A 55 7.72 -4.04 -3.46
N ALA A 56 7.18 -2.85 -3.35
CA ALA A 56 7.27 -1.86 -4.41
C ALA A 56 7.71 -0.51 -3.85
N LYS A 57 8.53 0.18 -4.62
CA LYS A 57 8.92 1.55 -4.31
C LYS A 57 7.89 2.50 -4.90
N ALA A 58 7.99 3.77 -4.50
CA ALA A 58 7.02 4.78 -4.92
C ALA A 58 6.97 4.99 -6.44
N ASP A 59 8.06 4.70 -7.14
CA ASP A 59 8.15 4.90 -8.58
C ASP A 59 7.63 3.73 -9.43
N VAL A 60 7.20 2.65 -8.78
CA VAL A 60 6.67 1.50 -9.52
C VAL A 60 5.35 1.90 -10.18
N VAL A 61 5.26 1.62 -11.48
CA VAL A 61 4.06 1.93 -12.26
C VAL A 61 3.03 0.83 -12.08
N LEU A 62 1.80 1.22 -11.81
CA LEU A 62 0.70 0.29 -11.60
C LEU A 62 0.01 -0.07 -12.92
N LYS A 63 -0.68 -1.19 -12.91
CA LYS A 63 -1.44 -1.69 -14.06
C LYS A 63 -2.86 -1.98 -13.64
N ASP A 64 -3.76 -1.99 -14.59
CA ASP A 64 -5.15 -2.32 -14.32
C ASP A 64 -5.26 -3.70 -13.68
N GLY A 65 -6.02 -3.76 -12.59
CA GLY A 65 -6.21 -5.01 -11.87
C GLY A 65 -5.17 -5.30 -10.80
N ASP A 66 -4.16 -4.45 -10.64
CA ASP A 66 -3.16 -4.66 -9.60
C ASP A 66 -3.77 -4.60 -8.20
N GLU A 67 -3.21 -5.40 -7.30
CA GLU A 67 -3.59 -5.40 -5.90
C GLU A 67 -2.46 -4.76 -5.11
N VAL A 68 -2.76 -3.67 -4.41
CA VAL A 68 -1.77 -2.89 -3.68
C VAL A 68 -2.06 -2.99 -2.19
N ALA A 69 -1.15 -3.61 -1.46
CA ALA A 69 -1.28 -3.76 -0.01
C ALA A 69 -0.51 -2.65 0.69
N LEU A 70 -1.17 -1.98 1.61
CA LEU A 70 -0.55 -0.97 2.46
C LEU A 70 -0.32 -1.59 3.83
N LEU A 71 0.94 -1.66 4.23
CA LEU A 71 1.35 -2.32 5.44
C LEU A 71 1.81 -1.29 6.45
N PRO A 72 1.26 -1.31 7.67
CA PRO A 72 1.60 -0.30 8.67
C PRO A 72 3.03 -0.46 9.15
N PRO A 73 3.59 0.60 9.74
CA PRO A 73 4.92 0.51 10.31
C PRO A 73 4.92 -0.49 11.46
N VAL A 74 6.04 -1.21 11.62
CA VAL A 74 6.23 -2.11 12.75
C VAL A 74 7.38 -1.59 13.59
N SER A 75 7.24 -1.73 14.89
CA SER A 75 8.25 -1.27 15.82
C SER A 75 9.29 -2.36 16.08
N GLY A 76 10.43 -1.99 16.60
CA GLY A 76 11.40 -2.93 17.11
C GLY A 76 12.30 -3.58 16.08
N GLY A 77 12.39 -3.06 14.91
CA GLY A 77 13.33 -3.56 13.91
C GLY A 77 13.00 -4.90 13.29
N PHE A 78 11.84 -5.44 13.57
CA PHE A 78 11.41 -6.70 12.97
C PHE A 78 10.63 -6.50 11.68
N GLY A 79 10.50 -5.27 11.25
CA GLY A 79 9.69 -4.95 10.11
C GLY A 79 10.09 -5.69 8.84
N ALA A 80 11.37 -5.70 8.52
CA ALA A 80 11.86 -6.33 7.31
C ALA A 80 11.56 -7.82 7.28
N GLU A 81 11.81 -8.51 8.38
CA GLU A 81 11.52 -9.94 8.46
C GLU A 81 10.05 -10.24 8.28
N ARG A 82 9.21 -9.49 8.99
CA ARG A 82 7.79 -9.71 8.91
C ARG A 82 7.23 -9.41 7.54
N LEU A 83 7.77 -8.38 6.92
CA LEU A 83 7.35 -8.00 5.58
C LEU A 83 7.74 -9.06 4.58
N GLU A 84 8.93 -9.63 4.71
CA GLU A 84 9.36 -10.71 3.84
C GLU A 84 8.44 -11.92 3.93
N ARG A 85 8.08 -12.32 5.14
CA ARG A 85 7.15 -13.43 5.32
C ARG A 85 5.80 -13.13 4.75
N TYR A 86 5.38 -11.89 4.89
CA TYR A 86 4.08 -11.49 4.41
C TYR A 86 4.05 -11.49 2.87
N ALA A 87 5.08 -10.98 2.26
CA ALA A 87 5.18 -10.91 0.81
C ALA A 87 5.50 -12.25 0.16
N GLY A 88 6.16 -13.09 0.89
CA GLY A 88 6.50 -14.43 0.42
C GLY A 88 5.45 -15.41 0.78
#